data_bb88f243bc7409a677da88a43699b1fe
#
_entry.id   bb88f243bc7409a677da88a43699b1fe
#
_cell.length_a   1.000
_cell.length_b   1.000
_cell.length_c   1.000
_cell.angle_alpha   90.00
_cell.angle_beta   90.00
_cell.angle_gamma   90.00
#
_symmetry.space_group_name_H-M   'P 1'
#
loop_
_entity.id
_entity.type
_entity.pdbx_description
1 polymer ?
#
loop_
_entity_poly.entity_id
_entity_poly.type
_entity_poly.pdbx_seq_one_letter_code
_entity_poly.pdbx_strand_id
1 'polypeptide(L)'
;AYTLSGTTLSFTGAPPSGTNNIYVVHQAKSVGTIGIPDDTISARTLVTLDNDNDHVLIEDATDGELKKALIPAATSATDSFTISGSTPTLTIGDAGAEDTKIVFDGNAQDFHIGLDDSADSLTIGLGSTLGTTSHMVIDATGAVTKPLQPAFLVKSAAMNNLATATTHDVQFSTEVFDNNADFNTSTYTFTAPVTGRYCINVQLKINNIDTAGDYYNASVNASNNGFLVFYYKPSQLFSEDATAFSMSSTMLIDMDANDTAKVDFRPQAGSAQADINANESLFSGFLVC
;
A
#
# COMPACT_ATOMS: atom_id res chain seq x y z
N ALA A 1 -17.24 72.97 -47.07
CA ALA A 1 -16.63 71.66 -47.34
C ALA A 1 -15.14 71.75 -47.09
N TYR A 2 -14.55 70.58 -46.78
CA TYR A 2 -13.08 70.45 -46.53
C TYR A 2 -12.57 69.15 -47.12
N THR A 3 -11.28 69.08 -47.33
CA THR A 3 -10.54 67.87 -47.70
C THR A 3 -9.39 67.64 -46.69
N LEU A 4 -9.12 66.35 -46.39
CA LEU A 4 -8.01 65.97 -45.55
C LEU A 4 -7.01 65.17 -46.41
N SER A 5 -5.76 65.58 -46.43
CA SER A 5 -4.66 64.85 -47.09
C SER A 5 -3.48 64.78 -46.15
N GLY A 6 -3.17 63.56 -45.67
CA GLY A 6 -2.15 63.38 -44.63
C GLY A 6 -2.53 64.14 -43.34
N THR A 7 -1.65 65.02 -42.88
CA THR A 7 -1.88 65.90 -41.70
C THR A 7 -2.50 67.24 -42.03
N THR A 8 -2.82 67.49 -43.30
CA THR A 8 -3.26 68.81 -43.78
C THR A 8 -4.78 68.81 -43.99
N LEU A 9 -5.48 69.71 -43.31
CA LEU A 9 -6.90 70.00 -43.47
C LEU A 9 -7.05 71.23 -44.33
N SER A 10 -7.69 71.12 -45.52
CA SER A 10 -7.90 72.18 -46.46
C SER A 10 -9.40 72.46 -46.55
N PHE A 11 -9.78 73.77 -46.39
CA PHE A 11 -11.11 74.19 -46.56
C PHE A 11 -11.34 74.69 -47.99
N THR A 12 -12.50 74.40 -48.60
CA THR A 12 -12.89 74.78 -49.94
C THR A 12 -13.31 76.22 -50.03
N GLY A 13 -13.39 76.95 -48.94
CA GLY A 13 -13.67 78.36 -48.84
C GLY A 13 -13.20 78.93 -47.50
N ALA A 14 -13.08 80.26 -47.43
CA ALA A 14 -12.67 80.92 -46.20
C ALA A 14 -13.70 80.67 -45.08
N PRO A 15 -13.24 80.31 -43.85
CA PRO A 15 -14.19 80.23 -42.73
C PRO A 15 -14.87 81.58 -42.46
N PRO A 16 -16.06 81.57 -41.87
CA PRO A 16 -16.70 82.82 -41.46
C PRO A 16 -15.81 83.64 -40.56
N SER A 17 -15.90 84.97 -40.63
CA SER A 17 -15.18 85.88 -39.76
C SER A 17 -15.65 85.72 -38.29
N GLY A 18 -14.78 85.56 -37.35
CA GLY A 18 -15.08 85.45 -35.92
C GLY A 18 -14.01 84.66 -35.15
N THR A 19 -14.02 84.75 -33.82
CA THR A 19 -13.15 83.98 -32.95
C THR A 19 -13.76 82.63 -32.60
N ASN A 20 -12.94 81.56 -32.62
CA ASN A 20 -13.39 80.19 -32.29
C ASN A 20 -14.49 79.61 -33.20
N ASN A 21 -14.48 79.95 -34.49
CA ASN A 21 -15.50 79.55 -35.44
C ASN A 21 -15.16 78.25 -36.23
N ILE A 22 -14.08 77.56 -35.86
CA ILE A 22 -13.73 76.24 -36.39
C ILE A 22 -13.53 75.28 -35.23
N TYR A 23 -14.27 74.19 -35.24
CA TYR A 23 -14.09 73.10 -34.32
C TYR A 23 -13.69 71.87 -35.11
N VAL A 24 -12.54 71.25 -34.76
CA VAL A 24 -12.09 70.01 -35.32
C VAL A 24 -12.25 68.93 -34.23
N VAL A 25 -13.13 67.98 -34.43
CA VAL A 25 -13.25 66.81 -33.58
C VAL A 25 -12.56 65.68 -34.32
N HIS A 26 -11.39 65.25 -33.82
CA HIS A 26 -10.73 64.08 -34.30
C HIS A 26 -11.33 62.86 -33.62
N GLN A 27 -12.17 62.09 -34.31
CA GLN A 27 -12.58 60.78 -33.90
C GLN A 27 -11.60 59.77 -34.48
N ALA A 28 -10.61 59.41 -33.73
CA ALA A 28 -9.75 58.28 -34.05
C ALA A 28 -10.60 57.01 -34.00
N LYS A 29 -10.87 56.39 -35.16
CA LYS A 29 -11.28 55.00 -35.19
C LYS A 29 -10.06 54.23 -34.73
N SER A 30 -10.12 53.70 -33.54
CA SER A 30 -9.07 52.78 -33.06
C SER A 30 -9.11 51.53 -33.95
N VAL A 31 -8.32 51.51 -35.00
CA VAL A 31 -8.03 50.32 -35.78
C VAL A 31 -6.55 50.01 -35.52
N GLY A 32 -6.28 49.58 -34.31
CA GLY A 32 -4.96 49.14 -33.96
C GLY A 32 -5.05 47.78 -33.30
N THR A 33 -4.34 46.82 -33.85
CA THR A 33 -3.93 45.66 -33.07
C THR A 33 -3.26 46.21 -31.83
N ILE A 34 -3.80 45.98 -30.65
CA ILE A 34 -3.06 46.28 -29.42
C ILE A 34 -1.94 45.23 -29.38
N GLY A 35 -0.78 45.62 -29.92
CA GLY A 35 0.44 44.84 -29.75
C GLY A 35 0.81 44.90 -28.27
N ILE A 36 0.67 43.79 -27.55
CA ILE A 36 1.26 43.64 -26.24
C ILE A 36 2.77 43.42 -26.51
N PRO A 37 3.64 44.34 -26.08
CA PRO A 37 5.08 44.10 -26.24
C PRO A 37 5.50 42.79 -25.62
N ASP A 38 6.45 42.08 -26.23
CA ASP A 38 6.90 40.74 -25.80
C ASP A 38 7.40 40.71 -24.35
N ASP A 39 7.87 41.84 -23.81
CA ASP A 39 8.36 41.98 -22.44
C ASP A 39 7.25 42.34 -21.42
N THR A 40 6.03 42.62 -21.90
CA THR A 40 4.92 43.08 -21.02
C THR A 40 4.55 42.05 -19.98
N ILE A 41 4.64 40.76 -20.32
CA ILE A 41 4.33 39.66 -19.42
C ILE A 41 5.53 39.37 -18.52
N SER A 42 6.74 39.31 -19.07
CA SER A 42 7.97 39.02 -18.33
C SER A 42 8.34 40.07 -17.29
N ALA A 43 7.93 41.31 -17.52
CA ALA A 43 8.16 42.42 -16.59
C ALA A 43 7.14 42.48 -15.44
N ARG A 44 6.15 41.58 -15.39
CA ARG A 44 5.14 41.58 -14.33
C ARG A 44 5.57 40.71 -13.15
N THR A 45 5.17 41.15 -11.94
CA THR A 45 5.37 40.38 -10.72
C THR A 45 4.49 39.11 -10.78
N LEU A 46 5.09 37.96 -10.43
CA LEU A 46 4.31 36.74 -10.23
C LEU A 46 3.32 36.95 -9.08
N VAL A 47 2.08 36.61 -9.32
CA VAL A 47 1.02 36.63 -8.30
C VAL A 47 0.52 35.20 -8.09
N THR A 48 0.05 34.93 -6.86
CA THR A 48 -0.69 33.70 -6.61
C THR A 48 -2.05 33.82 -7.28
N LEU A 49 -2.38 32.83 -8.11
CA LEU A 49 -3.68 32.81 -8.78
C LEU A 49 -4.81 32.57 -7.77
N ASP A 50 -5.84 33.40 -7.83
CA ASP A 50 -7.09 33.18 -7.15
C ASP A 50 -8.04 32.50 -8.16
N ASN A 51 -8.21 31.20 -8.00
CA ASN A 51 -8.99 30.37 -8.92
C ASN A 51 -10.46 30.75 -9.02
N ASP A 52 -10.98 31.46 -8.02
CA ASP A 52 -12.38 31.89 -7.99
C ASP A 52 -12.60 33.25 -8.67
N ASN A 53 -11.55 34.09 -8.75
CA ASN A 53 -11.64 35.47 -9.20
C ASN A 53 -10.73 35.82 -10.38
N ASP A 54 -9.61 35.08 -10.56
CA ASP A 54 -8.71 35.35 -11.68
C ASP A 54 -9.22 34.70 -12.99
N HIS A 55 -9.13 35.46 -14.06
CA HIS A 55 -9.64 35.05 -15.37
C HIS A 55 -8.58 35.17 -16.44
N VAL A 56 -8.62 34.26 -17.41
CA VAL A 56 -7.86 34.35 -18.67
C VAL A 56 -8.77 34.86 -19.78
N LEU A 57 -8.21 35.63 -20.70
CA LEU A 57 -8.89 36.04 -21.93
C LEU A 57 -8.68 34.93 -22.97
N ILE A 58 -9.76 34.39 -23.46
CA ILE A 58 -9.77 33.33 -24.49
C ILE A 58 -10.58 33.81 -25.69
N GLU A 59 -10.20 33.37 -26.89
CA GLU A 59 -11.07 33.46 -28.07
C GLU A 59 -12.00 32.25 -28.08
N ASP A 60 -13.30 32.47 -28.06
CA ASP A 60 -14.30 31.40 -28.17
C ASP A 60 -14.37 30.94 -29.63
N ALA A 61 -13.92 29.74 -29.89
CA ALA A 61 -13.90 29.15 -31.23
C ALA A 61 -15.30 29.01 -31.87
N THR A 62 -16.37 29.16 -31.09
CA THR A 62 -17.76 29.04 -31.58
C THR A 62 -18.21 30.29 -32.29
N ASP A 63 -17.80 31.48 -31.82
CA ASP A 63 -18.26 32.77 -32.34
C ASP A 63 -17.08 33.72 -32.68
N GLY A 64 -15.85 33.37 -32.35
CA GLY A 64 -14.64 34.15 -32.59
C GLY A 64 -14.56 35.41 -31.71
N GLU A 65 -15.33 35.49 -30.63
CA GLU A 65 -15.30 36.62 -29.71
C GLU A 65 -14.36 36.37 -28.54
N LEU A 66 -13.73 37.44 -28.03
CA LEU A 66 -12.93 37.40 -26.84
C LEU A 66 -13.82 37.29 -25.59
N LYS A 67 -13.68 36.22 -24.84
CA LYS A 67 -14.40 35.97 -23.61
C LYS A 67 -13.42 35.76 -22.44
N LYS A 68 -13.87 36.06 -21.24
CA LYS A 68 -13.14 35.70 -20.05
C LYS A 68 -13.50 34.27 -19.60
N ALA A 69 -12.53 33.49 -19.28
CA ALA A 69 -12.72 32.19 -18.64
C ALA A 69 -12.01 32.18 -17.27
N LEU A 70 -12.61 31.53 -16.30
CA LEU A 70 -11.90 31.23 -15.05
C LEU A 70 -10.70 30.37 -15.39
N ILE A 71 -9.59 30.59 -14.70
CA ILE A 71 -8.48 29.64 -14.72
C ILE A 71 -8.97 28.44 -13.94
N PRO A 72 -9.17 27.26 -14.57
CA PRO A 72 -9.59 26.10 -13.81
C PRO A 72 -8.51 25.80 -12.78
N ALA A 73 -8.89 25.73 -11.51
CA ALA A 73 -8.00 25.11 -10.52
C ALA A 73 -7.66 23.73 -11.05
N ALA A 74 -6.38 23.44 -11.15
CA ALA A 74 -5.93 22.09 -11.52
C ALA A 74 -6.41 21.00 -10.51
N THR A 75 -7.15 21.42 -9.48
CA THR A 75 -7.57 20.63 -8.33
C THR A 75 -9.07 20.37 -8.21
N SER A 76 -9.92 20.89 -9.12
CA SER A 76 -11.36 20.60 -9.04
C SER A 76 -11.90 19.97 -10.32
N ALA A 77 -11.40 18.77 -10.65
CA ALA A 77 -12.24 17.84 -11.39
C ALA A 77 -13.32 17.38 -10.43
N THR A 78 -14.56 17.84 -10.63
CA THR A 78 -15.65 17.50 -9.71
C THR A 78 -16.01 16.01 -9.75
N ASP A 79 -15.65 15.29 -10.82
CA ASP A 79 -16.05 13.90 -11.01
C ASP A 79 -14.95 12.99 -11.59
N SER A 80 -14.12 13.45 -12.51
CA SER A 80 -13.07 12.61 -13.11
C SER A 80 -11.93 13.41 -13.72
N PHE A 81 -10.73 12.84 -13.67
CA PHE A 81 -9.59 13.26 -14.46
C PHE A 81 -9.29 12.17 -15.50
N THR A 82 -9.43 12.51 -16.79
CA THR A 82 -9.24 11.55 -17.88
C THR A 82 -8.05 11.95 -18.73
N ILE A 83 -7.08 11.05 -18.90
CA ILE A 83 -6.01 11.16 -19.88
C ILE A 83 -6.38 10.25 -21.05
N SER A 84 -6.60 10.82 -22.24
CA SER A 84 -7.01 10.06 -23.42
C SER A 84 -5.99 10.25 -24.56
N GLY A 85 -5.85 9.20 -25.38
CA GLY A 85 -4.93 9.20 -26.54
C GLY A 85 -4.58 7.78 -26.95
N SER A 86 -3.76 7.62 -27.97
CA SER A 86 -3.31 6.30 -28.43
C SER A 86 -2.28 5.67 -27.47
N THR A 87 -1.51 6.49 -26.77
CA THR A 87 -0.51 6.09 -25.76
C THR A 87 -0.54 7.05 -24.58
N PRO A 88 -1.63 7.05 -23.76
CA PRO A 88 -1.76 7.98 -22.65
C PRO A 88 -0.72 7.66 -21.57
N THR A 89 -0.08 8.70 -21.02
CA THR A 89 0.93 8.57 -19.97
C THR A 89 0.68 9.63 -18.89
N LEU A 90 0.74 9.22 -17.63
CA LEU A 90 0.85 10.10 -16.48
C LEU A 90 2.27 9.96 -15.92
N THR A 91 3.07 11.02 -15.99
CA THR A 91 4.39 11.07 -15.36
C THR A 91 4.27 11.83 -14.04
N ILE A 92 4.78 11.23 -12.97
CA ILE A 92 4.87 11.83 -11.64
C ILE A 92 6.33 11.86 -11.26
N GLY A 93 6.87 13.05 -10.97
CA GLY A 93 8.30 13.28 -10.70
C GLY A 93 9.06 13.80 -11.91
N ASP A 94 10.28 14.25 -11.67
CA ASP A 94 11.19 14.85 -12.66
C ASP A 94 12.51 14.08 -12.85
N ALA A 95 12.56 12.83 -12.36
CA ALA A 95 13.73 11.96 -12.31
C ALA A 95 14.83 12.43 -11.31
N GLY A 96 14.47 13.25 -10.34
CA GLY A 96 15.29 13.59 -9.19
C GLY A 96 15.28 12.49 -8.12
N ALA A 97 16.04 12.69 -7.06
CA ALA A 97 16.06 11.79 -5.90
C ALA A 97 14.93 12.15 -4.91
N GLU A 98 13.71 12.01 -5.37
CA GLU A 98 12.51 12.28 -4.54
C GLU A 98 11.51 11.14 -4.58
N ASP A 99 10.82 10.96 -3.46
CA ASP A 99 9.66 10.08 -3.38
C ASP A 99 8.51 10.63 -4.20
N THR A 100 7.94 9.80 -5.06
CA THR A 100 6.78 10.16 -5.86
C THR A 100 5.59 9.26 -5.56
N LYS A 101 4.37 9.82 -5.43
CA LYS A 101 3.21 9.04 -5.02
C LYS A 101 1.88 9.59 -5.50
N ILE A 102 0.90 8.70 -5.53
CA ILE A 102 -0.53 9.02 -5.53
C ILE A 102 -1.06 8.69 -4.13
N VAL A 103 -1.77 9.62 -3.53
CA VAL A 103 -2.44 9.43 -2.24
C VAL A 103 -3.94 9.33 -2.49
N PHE A 104 -4.54 8.29 -1.92
CA PHE A 104 -5.98 8.13 -1.79
C PHE A 104 -6.37 8.69 -0.44
N ASP A 105 -6.78 9.96 -0.43
CA ASP A 105 -7.10 10.74 0.77
C ASP A 105 -8.52 10.39 1.22
N GLY A 106 -8.64 9.58 2.25
CA GLY A 106 -9.89 9.07 2.79
C GLY A 106 -10.24 9.73 4.13
N ASN A 107 -11.53 9.78 4.47
CA ASN A 107 -11.97 10.38 5.73
C ASN A 107 -11.45 9.63 6.99
N ALA A 108 -11.30 8.32 6.91
CA ALA A 108 -10.86 7.50 8.05
C ALA A 108 -9.40 7.05 7.94
N GLN A 109 -8.96 6.73 6.73
CA GLN A 109 -7.63 6.21 6.45
C GLN A 109 -7.19 6.64 5.05
N ASP A 110 -5.94 7.05 4.94
CA ASP A 110 -5.29 7.29 3.66
C ASP A 110 -4.55 6.04 3.20
N PHE A 111 -4.45 5.89 1.89
CA PHE A 111 -3.57 4.91 1.27
C PHE A 111 -2.72 5.59 0.21
N HIS A 112 -1.57 5.03 -0.08
CA HIS A 112 -0.71 5.50 -1.14
C HIS A 112 -0.24 4.38 -2.06
N ILE A 113 0.11 4.76 -3.29
CA ILE A 113 0.95 4.00 -4.19
C ILE A 113 2.06 4.93 -4.68
N GLY A 114 3.32 4.53 -4.58
CA GLY A 114 4.40 5.41 -4.97
C GLY A 114 5.76 4.75 -4.99
N LEU A 115 6.71 5.48 -5.56
CA LEU A 115 8.12 5.14 -5.62
C LEU A 115 8.81 5.72 -4.38
N ASP A 116 9.37 4.85 -3.56
CA ASP A 116 10.29 5.18 -2.47
C ASP A 116 11.71 5.20 -3.07
N ASP A 117 12.24 6.38 -3.32
CA ASP A 117 13.55 6.57 -3.95
C ASP A 117 14.68 6.03 -3.07
N SER A 118 14.56 6.23 -1.77
CA SER A 118 15.57 5.77 -0.81
C SER A 118 15.72 4.25 -0.72
N ALA A 119 14.66 3.51 -1.05
CA ALA A 119 14.61 2.06 -1.06
C ALA A 119 14.60 1.46 -2.47
N ASP A 120 14.65 2.27 -3.53
CA ASP A 120 14.51 1.85 -4.92
C ASP A 120 13.31 0.90 -5.14
N SER A 121 12.15 1.24 -4.55
CA SER A 121 11.01 0.33 -4.54
C SER A 121 9.67 1.00 -4.82
N LEU A 122 8.79 0.27 -5.52
CA LEU A 122 7.39 0.67 -5.64
C LEU A 122 6.62 0.10 -4.44
N THR A 123 5.95 0.98 -3.69
CA THR A 123 5.20 0.62 -2.49
C THR A 123 3.71 0.90 -2.60
N ILE A 124 2.91 0.04 -1.97
CA ILE A 124 1.50 0.30 -1.65
C ILE A 124 1.38 0.21 -0.14
N GLY A 125 0.89 1.26 0.50
CA GLY A 125 0.88 1.33 1.96
C GLY A 125 -0.24 2.16 2.54
N LEU A 126 -0.29 2.16 3.88
CA LEU A 126 -1.22 2.96 4.69
C LEU A 126 -0.62 4.32 5.00
N GLY A 127 -1.50 5.33 5.07
CA GLY A 127 -1.13 6.72 5.31
C GLY A 127 -0.67 7.44 4.06
N SER A 128 -0.26 8.69 4.22
CA SER A 128 0.20 9.56 3.13
C SER A 128 1.72 9.61 3.00
N THR A 129 2.48 8.89 3.84
CA THR A 129 3.95 8.88 3.86
C THR A 129 4.49 7.55 3.37
N LEU A 130 5.34 7.58 2.33
CA LEU A 130 6.03 6.39 1.81
C LEU A 130 6.97 5.78 2.85
N GLY A 131 7.19 4.47 2.76
CA GLY A 131 8.15 3.74 3.57
C GLY A 131 7.76 3.48 5.03
N THR A 132 6.70 4.11 5.57
CA THR A 132 6.35 3.95 7.00
C THR A 132 5.48 2.74 7.30
N THR A 133 4.50 2.43 6.45
CA THR A 133 3.59 1.30 6.63
C THR A 133 3.30 0.68 5.27
N SER A 134 4.27 -0.09 4.77
CA SER A 134 4.16 -0.73 3.45
C SER A 134 3.43 -2.05 3.56
N HIS A 135 2.30 -2.17 2.87
CA HIS A 135 1.53 -3.42 2.77
C HIS A 135 2.05 -4.33 1.65
N MET A 136 2.58 -3.73 0.58
CA MET A 136 3.16 -4.42 -0.55
C MET A 136 4.36 -3.61 -1.06
N VAL A 137 5.46 -4.28 -1.32
CA VAL A 137 6.69 -3.71 -1.85
C VAL A 137 7.14 -4.50 -3.06
N ILE A 138 7.47 -3.82 -4.14
CA ILE A 138 8.13 -4.39 -5.32
C ILE A 138 9.51 -3.72 -5.40
N ASP A 139 10.56 -4.49 -5.17
CA ASP A 139 11.93 -3.98 -5.19
C ASP A 139 12.50 -3.86 -6.61
N ALA A 140 13.67 -3.26 -6.74
CA ALA A 140 14.35 -3.06 -8.02
C ALA A 140 14.70 -4.37 -8.76
N THR A 141 14.70 -5.51 -8.06
CA THR A 141 14.92 -6.85 -8.67
C THR A 141 13.63 -7.49 -9.18
N GLY A 142 12.47 -6.90 -8.85
CA GLY A 142 11.15 -7.41 -9.17
C GLY A 142 10.58 -8.38 -8.12
N ALA A 143 11.24 -8.54 -6.96
CA ALA A 143 10.67 -9.34 -5.87
C ALA A 143 9.50 -8.59 -5.22
N VAL A 144 8.41 -9.32 -4.97
CA VAL A 144 7.21 -8.79 -4.33
C VAL A 144 7.14 -9.32 -2.91
N THR A 145 7.11 -8.43 -1.93
CA THR A 145 6.95 -8.76 -0.52
C THR A 145 5.70 -8.13 0.07
N LYS A 146 5.19 -8.74 1.13
CA LYS A 146 4.06 -8.25 1.93
C LYS A 146 4.47 -8.24 3.41
N PRO A 147 5.20 -7.20 3.86
CA PRO A 147 5.84 -7.19 5.19
C PRO A 147 4.88 -7.39 6.37
N LEU A 148 3.63 -6.95 6.20
CA LEU A 148 2.59 -7.02 7.25
C LEU A 148 1.65 -8.22 7.10
N GLN A 149 1.91 -9.13 6.15
CA GLN A 149 1.10 -10.35 6.06
C GLN A 149 1.46 -11.28 7.21
N PRO A 150 0.49 -11.78 8.00
CA PRO A 150 0.73 -12.68 9.12
C PRO A 150 1.52 -13.90 8.66
N ALA A 151 2.67 -14.12 9.29
CA ALA A 151 3.52 -15.29 9.06
C ALA A 151 4.49 -15.46 10.22
N PHE A 152 4.64 -16.68 10.69
CA PHE A 152 5.55 -17.01 11.77
C PHE A 152 6.24 -18.36 11.57
N LEU A 153 7.40 -18.52 12.18
CA LEU A 153 8.11 -19.80 12.37
C LEU A 153 8.78 -19.81 13.74
N VAL A 154 8.45 -20.81 14.51
CA VAL A 154 8.99 -21.02 15.86
C VAL A 154 9.55 -22.44 16.04
N LYS A 155 10.51 -22.58 16.95
CA LYS A 155 11.13 -23.84 17.34
C LYS A 155 10.80 -24.18 18.78
N SER A 156 10.68 -25.47 19.08
CA SER A 156 10.44 -25.91 20.45
C SER A 156 11.69 -25.81 21.33
N ALA A 157 11.47 -25.66 22.63
CA ALA A 157 12.45 -26.05 23.64
C ALA A 157 12.56 -27.59 23.73
N ALA A 158 13.60 -28.09 24.38
CA ALA A 158 13.66 -29.49 24.75
C ALA A 158 12.63 -29.80 25.85
N MET A 159 11.82 -30.82 25.63
CA MET A 159 10.91 -31.34 26.65
C MET A 159 11.25 -32.79 26.89
N ASN A 160 11.71 -33.11 28.09
CA ASN A 160 12.32 -34.45 28.40
C ASN A 160 11.41 -35.25 29.32
N ASN A 161 11.39 -36.57 29.11
CA ASN A 161 10.72 -37.56 29.95
C ASN A 161 9.24 -37.20 30.17
N LEU A 162 8.52 -36.97 29.08
CA LEU A 162 7.11 -36.52 29.11
C LEU A 162 6.23 -37.56 29.79
N ALA A 163 5.45 -37.13 30.79
CA ALA A 163 4.55 -37.98 31.53
C ALA A 163 3.52 -38.63 30.61
N THR A 164 3.34 -39.94 30.71
CA THR A 164 2.37 -40.69 29.92
C THR A 164 0.93 -40.37 30.36
N ALA A 165 -0.04 -40.59 29.46
CA ALA A 165 -1.45 -40.31 29.67
C ALA A 165 -1.75 -38.84 29.99
N THR A 166 -0.80 -37.94 29.75
CA THR A 166 -0.91 -36.49 29.96
C THR A 166 -0.73 -35.79 28.62
N THR A 167 -1.56 -34.79 28.37
CA THR A 167 -1.42 -33.89 27.22
C THR A 167 -0.45 -32.77 27.61
N HIS A 168 0.56 -32.56 26.80
CA HIS A 168 1.58 -31.54 27.00
C HIS A 168 1.49 -30.49 25.89
N ASP A 169 1.35 -29.22 26.25
CA ASP A 169 1.54 -28.13 25.29
C ASP A 169 3.00 -28.13 24.83
N VAL A 170 3.23 -28.19 23.51
CA VAL A 170 4.58 -28.18 22.96
C VAL A 170 5.17 -26.78 23.11
N GLN A 171 6.32 -26.67 23.78
CA GLN A 171 6.92 -25.39 24.17
C GLN A 171 7.71 -24.74 23.03
N PHE A 172 7.01 -24.17 22.09
CA PHE A 172 7.61 -23.38 21.01
C PHE A 172 8.08 -22.02 21.52
N SER A 173 9.25 -21.98 22.13
CA SER A 173 9.80 -20.83 22.84
C SER A 173 10.87 -20.05 22.09
N THR A 174 11.30 -20.53 20.93
CA THR A 174 12.33 -19.88 20.12
C THR A 174 11.74 -19.41 18.80
N GLU A 175 11.61 -18.13 18.64
CA GLU A 175 11.16 -17.49 17.42
C GLU A 175 12.29 -17.46 16.38
N VAL A 176 12.00 -17.83 15.15
CA VAL A 176 12.87 -17.64 13.99
C VAL A 176 12.45 -16.35 13.27
N PHE A 177 11.18 -16.19 13.05
CA PHE A 177 10.55 -14.95 12.63
C PHE A 177 9.07 -14.94 13.01
N ASP A 178 8.54 -13.72 13.21
CA ASP A 178 7.12 -13.43 13.41
C ASP A 178 6.87 -12.02 12.89
N ASN A 179 6.16 -11.91 11.76
CA ASN A 179 6.05 -10.63 11.04
C ASN A 179 5.29 -9.54 11.83
N ASN A 180 4.34 -9.91 12.66
CA ASN A 180 3.46 -8.94 13.33
C ASN A 180 3.39 -9.15 14.85
N ALA A 181 4.27 -9.97 15.42
CA ALA A 181 4.20 -10.40 16.81
C ALA A 181 2.88 -11.13 17.15
N ASP A 182 2.42 -11.98 16.21
CA ASP A 182 1.17 -12.76 16.33
C ASP A 182 1.37 -14.06 17.12
N PHE A 183 2.61 -14.47 17.39
CA PHE A 183 2.96 -15.65 18.16
C PHE A 183 3.51 -15.30 19.55
N ASN A 184 2.92 -15.85 20.58
CA ASN A 184 3.38 -15.64 21.96
C ASN A 184 4.24 -16.83 22.43
N THR A 185 5.56 -16.62 22.54
CA THR A 185 6.53 -17.64 22.96
C THR A 185 6.43 -18.04 24.44
N SER A 186 5.69 -17.31 25.27
CA SER A 186 5.46 -17.65 26.69
C SER A 186 4.24 -18.55 26.87
N THR A 187 3.24 -18.43 26.00
CA THR A 187 2.04 -19.27 26.01
C THR A 187 2.02 -20.30 24.89
N TYR A 188 3.02 -20.24 24.00
CA TYR A 188 3.20 -21.12 22.82
C TYR A 188 2.02 -21.08 21.86
N THR A 189 1.43 -19.90 21.71
CA THR A 189 0.15 -19.72 21.03
C THR A 189 0.29 -18.71 19.90
N PHE A 190 -0.17 -19.07 18.72
CA PHE A 190 -0.44 -18.15 17.61
C PHE A 190 -1.83 -17.55 17.80
N THR A 191 -1.99 -16.26 17.55
CA THR A 191 -3.28 -15.54 17.54
C THR A 191 -3.51 -14.96 16.17
N ALA A 192 -4.60 -15.33 15.50
CA ALA A 192 -4.93 -14.81 14.19
C ALA A 192 -5.27 -13.30 14.27
N PRO A 193 -4.50 -12.40 13.64
CA PRO A 193 -4.78 -10.96 13.71
C PRO A 193 -5.97 -10.55 12.84
N VAL A 194 -6.31 -11.33 11.83
CA VAL A 194 -7.43 -11.10 10.92
C VAL A 194 -8.17 -12.40 10.62
N THR A 195 -9.46 -12.29 10.33
CA THR A 195 -10.25 -13.42 9.82
C THR A 195 -9.72 -13.86 8.46
N GLY A 196 -9.50 -15.16 8.28
CA GLY A 196 -9.02 -15.72 7.04
C GLY A 196 -8.60 -17.18 7.14
N ARG A 197 -8.03 -17.70 6.06
CA ARG A 197 -7.51 -19.06 6.01
C ARG A 197 -6.02 -19.06 6.20
N TYR A 198 -5.58 -19.81 7.19
CA TYR A 198 -4.18 -19.94 7.55
C TYR A 198 -3.65 -21.31 7.15
N CYS A 199 -2.52 -21.31 6.45
CA CYS A 199 -1.75 -22.52 6.24
C CYS A 199 -0.89 -22.75 7.48
N ILE A 200 -1.19 -23.78 8.22
CA ILE A 200 -0.48 -24.17 9.45
C ILE A 200 0.34 -25.41 9.17
N ASN A 201 1.61 -25.40 9.57
CA ASN A 201 2.53 -26.52 9.44
C ASN A 201 3.15 -26.85 10.78
N VAL A 202 3.13 -28.13 11.14
CA VAL A 202 3.74 -28.65 12.37
C VAL A 202 4.68 -29.79 11.99
N GLN A 203 5.90 -29.75 12.52
CA GLN A 203 6.84 -30.87 12.53
C GLN A 203 7.23 -31.15 13.97
N LEU A 204 7.08 -32.39 14.41
CA LEU A 204 7.60 -32.83 15.71
C LEU A 204 8.61 -33.91 15.50
N LYS A 205 9.78 -33.76 16.13
CA LYS A 205 10.78 -34.83 16.30
C LYS A 205 10.73 -35.34 17.73
N ILE A 206 10.32 -36.59 17.86
CA ILE A 206 10.20 -37.28 19.14
C ILE A 206 11.40 -38.20 19.29
N ASN A 207 12.09 -38.06 20.42
CA ASN A 207 13.20 -38.95 20.80
C ASN A 207 12.72 -39.95 21.86
N ASN A 208 13.49 -41.03 22.04
CA ASN A 208 13.27 -42.07 23.05
C ASN A 208 11.85 -42.64 23.00
N ILE A 209 11.46 -43.12 21.82
CA ILE A 209 10.15 -43.69 21.58
C ILE A 209 9.98 -45.01 22.28
N ASP A 210 8.97 -45.14 23.15
CA ASP A 210 8.63 -46.35 23.86
C ASP A 210 7.65 -47.23 23.06
N THR A 211 8.05 -48.41 22.63
CA THR A 211 7.18 -49.37 21.93
C THR A 211 6.09 -49.99 22.81
N ALA A 212 6.19 -49.90 24.14
CA ALA A 212 5.14 -50.28 25.06
C ALA A 212 4.02 -49.27 25.15
N GLY A 213 4.18 -48.10 24.53
CA GLY A 213 3.11 -47.07 24.44
C GLY A 213 1.90 -47.55 23.62
N ASP A 214 0.70 -47.22 24.07
CA ASP A 214 -0.53 -47.51 23.33
C ASP A 214 -0.63 -46.69 22.07
N TYR A 215 -0.36 -45.38 22.19
CA TYR A 215 -0.30 -44.46 21.06
C TYR A 215 0.45 -43.18 21.43
N TYR A 216 0.96 -42.52 20.40
CA TYR A 216 1.40 -41.15 20.44
C TYR A 216 0.52 -40.33 19.51
N ASN A 217 0.03 -39.19 19.98
CA ASN A 217 -0.68 -38.26 19.12
C ASN A 217 -0.22 -36.83 19.34
N ALA A 218 -0.32 -36.05 18.29
CA ALA A 218 -0.20 -34.60 18.35
C ALA A 218 -1.35 -33.96 17.61
N SER A 219 -1.75 -32.80 18.12
CA SER A 219 -2.85 -32.02 17.51
C SER A 219 -2.50 -30.54 17.48
N VAL A 220 -3.03 -29.82 16.49
CA VAL A 220 -3.19 -28.37 16.55
C VAL A 220 -4.56 -28.09 17.14
N ASN A 221 -4.59 -27.42 18.27
CA ASN A 221 -5.82 -26.97 18.91
C ASN A 221 -6.05 -25.49 18.52
N ALA A 222 -6.95 -25.28 17.59
CA ALA A 222 -7.48 -23.94 17.31
C ALA A 222 -8.71 -23.66 18.18
N SER A 223 -9.03 -22.39 18.41
CA SER A 223 -10.17 -21.97 19.23
C SER A 223 -11.48 -22.65 18.84
N ASN A 224 -11.66 -22.87 17.53
CA ASN A 224 -12.91 -23.38 16.95
C ASN A 224 -12.88 -24.88 16.71
N ASN A 225 -11.70 -25.51 16.59
CA ASN A 225 -11.57 -26.90 16.22
C ASN A 225 -10.18 -27.48 16.56
N GLY A 226 -10.11 -28.79 16.75
CA GLY A 226 -8.87 -29.54 16.89
C GLY A 226 -8.52 -30.29 15.62
N PHE A 227 -7.27 -30.21 15.20
CA PHE A 227 -6.76 -30.85 13.99
C PHE A 227 -5.66 -31.83 14.34
N LEU A 228 -5.85 -33.11 14.00
CA LEU A 228 -4.88 -34.13 14.25
C LEU A 228 -3.64 -33.94 13.33
N VAL A 229 -2.46 -33.78 13.95
CA VAL A 229 -1.18 -33.76 13.25
C VAL A 229 -0.75 -35.18 12.91
N PHE A 230 -0.75 -36.06 13.91
CA PHE A 230 -0.53 -37.49 13.76
C PHE A 230 -1.13 -38.28 14.92
N TYR A 231 -1.38 -39.56 14.63
CA TYR A 231 -1.73 -40.59 15.62
C TYR A 231 -1.10 -41.90 15.18
N TYR A 232 -0.28 -42.51 16.02
CA TYR A 232 0.29 -43.81 15.73
C TYR A 232 0.53 -44.61 16.99
N LYS A 233 0.53 -45.95 16.84
CA LYS A 233 0.97 -46.91 17.87
C LYS A 233 2.44 -47.23 17.63
N PRO A 234 3.36 -46.93 18.59
CA PRO A 234 4.78 -47.15 18.41
C PRO A 234 5.15 -48.60 17.99
N SER A 235 4.55 -49.61 18.63
CA SER A 235 4.81 -51.04 18.32
C SER A 235 4.35 -51.45 16.91
N GLN A 236 3.58 -50.66 16.19
CA GLN A 236 3.20 -50.92 14.79
C GLN A 236 4.25 -50.39 13.81
N LEU A 237 5.06 -49.43 14.25
CA LEU A 237 6.10 -48.82 13.43
C LEU A 237 7.51 -49.38 13.75
N PHE A 238 7.72 -49.74 15.00
CA PHE A 238 9.03 -50.16 15.49
C PHE A 238 8.94 -51.51 16.23
N SER A 239 9.92 -52.37 16.05
CA SER A 239 10.03 -53.67 16.73
C SER A 239 10.64 -53.57 18.13
N GLU A 240 11.34 -52.49 18.42
CA GLU A 240 11.98 -52.14 19.69
C GLU A 240 11.96 -50.61 19.87
N ASP A 241 12.29 -50.15 21.08
CA ASP A 241 12.36 -48.73 21.37
C ASP A 241 13.25 -48.00 20.40
N ALA A 242 12.74 -46.89 19.84
CA ALA A 242 13.41 -46.15 18.78
C ALA A 242 14.04 -44.85 19.30
N THR A 243 15.22 -44.55 18.79
CA THR A 243 15.98 -43.37 19.24
C THR A 243 15.25 -42.06 18.86
N ALA A 244 14.68 -41.97 17.66
CA ALA A 244 13.94 -40.80 17.21
C ALA A 244 13.05 -41.10 16.01
N PHE A 245 11.99 -40.31 15.91
CA PHE A 245 11.11 -40.28 14.75
C PHE A 245 10.52 -38.88 14.54
N SER A 246 10.46 -38.44 13.31
CA SER A 246 9.88 -37.15 12.97
C SER A 246 8.61 -37.32 12.16
N MET A 247 7.61 -36.55 12.49
CA MET A 247 6.35 -36.47 11.76
C MET A 247 5.97 -35.02 11.49
N SER A 248 5.36 -34.78 10.36
CA SER A 248 4.88 -33.45 10.00
C SER A 248 3.50 -33.51 9.34
N SER A 249 2.76 -32.45 9.50
CA SER A 249 1.47 -32.25 8.82
C SER A 249 1.30 -30.79 8.46
N THR A 250 0.62 -30.56 7.33
CA THR A 250 0.20 -29.23 6.89
C THR A 250 -1.31 -29.21 6.74
N MET A 251 -1.96 -28.17 7.24
CA MET A 251 -3.40 -28.03 7.20
C MET A 251 -3.82 -26.60 6.91
N LEU A 252 -4.97 -26.44 6.29
CA LEU A 252 -5.64 -25.14 6.15
C LEU A 252 -6.70 -25.02 7.24
N ILE A 253 -6.60 -23.96 8.02
CA ILE A 253 -7.52 -23.68 9.13
C ILE A 253 -8.22 -22.35 8.84
N ASP A 254 -9.55 -22.36 8.94
CA ASP A 254 -10.36 -21.15 8.92
C ASP A 254 -10.37 -20.57 10.34
N MET A 255 -9.88 -19.34 10.50
CA MET A 255 -9.74 -18.67 11.79
C MET A 255 -10.35 -17.28 11.73
N ASP A 256 -11.14 -16.95 12.72
CA ASP A 256 -11.60 -15.59 12.92
C ASP A 256 -10.51 -14.74 13.59
N ALA A 257 -10.60 -13.41 13.45
CA ALA A 257 -9.71 -12.52 14.18
C ALA A 257 -9.78 -12.79 15.69
N ASN A 258 -8.60 -12.93 16.32
CA ASN A 258 -8.39 -13.35 17.70
C ASN A 258 -8.58 -14.84 18.01
N ASP A 259 -8.89 -15.67 17.03
CA ASP A 259 -8.75 -17.11 17.22
C ASP A 259 -7.31 -17.51 17.48
N THR A 260 -7.13 -18.53 18.31
CA THR A 260 -5.80 -19.00 18.70
C THR A 260 -5.54 -20.40 18.18
N ALA A 261 -4.25 -20.73 17.97
CA ALA A 261 -3.79 -22.07 17.65
C ALA A 261 -2.55 -22.41 18.45
N LYS A 262 -2.51 -23.59 19.04
CA LYS A 262 -1.35 -24.16 19.71
C LYS A 262 -1.22 -25.65 19.42
N VAL A 263 -0.04 -26.20 19.65
CA VAL A 263 0.24 -27.62 19.39
C VAL A 263 0.33 -28.37 20.72
N ASP A 264 -0.31 -29.50 20.80
CA ASP A 264 -0.11 -30.44 21.89
C ASP A 264 0.49 -31.77 21.43
N PHE A 265 1.07 -32.49 22.38
CA PHE A 265 1.54 -33.86 22.24
C PHE A 265 1.14 -34.70 23.42
N ARG A 266 0.71 -35.94 23.16
CA ARG A 266 0.31 -36.90 24.21
C ARG A 266 0.90 -38.27 23.93
N PRO A 267 1.83 -38.74 24.77
CA PRO A 267 2.22 -40.17 24.87
C PRO A 267 1.19 -40.88 25.76
N GLN A 268 0.61 -41.97 25.27
CA GLN A 268 -0.37 -42.75 26.04
C GLN A 268 0.20 -44.12 26.41
N ALA A 269 0.22 -44.43 27.72
CA ALA A 269 0.81 -45.63 28.30
C ALA A 269 2.33 -45.79 28.03
N GLY A 270 2.90 -46.89 28.48
CA GLY A 270 4.34 -47.10 28.43
C GLY A 270 5.09 -46.34 29.51
N SER A 271 6.38 -46.11 29.31
CA SER A 271 7.28 -45.38 30.21
C SER A 271 7.28 -43.87 29.87
N ALA A 272 7.52 -43.05 30.89
CA ALA A 272 7.67 -41.59 30.69
C ALA A 272 9.09 -41.27 30.17
N GLN A 273 9.40 -41.67 28.93
CA GLN A 273 10.71 -41.48 28.32
C GLN A 273 10.70 -40.66 27.04
N ALA A 274 9.54 -40.49 26.41
CA ALA A 274 9.45 -39.69 25.18
C ALA A 274 9.86 -38.23 25.40
N ASP A 275 10.66 -37.71 24.51
CA ASP A 275 11.13 -36.32 24.53
C ASP A 275 10.67 -35.60 23.26
N ILE A 276 10.41 -34.29 23.35
CA ILE A 276 10.35 -33.44 22.19
C ILE A 276 11.73 -32.79 21.95
N ASN A 277 12.28 -33.00 20.75
CA ASN A 277 13.59 -32.49 20.40
C ASN A 277 13.57 -30.98 20.18
N ALA A 278 14.49 -30.28 20.84
CA ALA A 278 14.68 -28.84 20.62
C ALA A 278 15.18 -28.56 19.19
N ASN A 279 14.82 -27.45 18.63
CA ASN A 279 15.24 -26.92 17.33
C ASN A 279 14.83 -27.73 16.08
N GLU A 280 14.47 -29.01 16.23
CA GLU A 280 14.04 -29.88 15.13
C GLU A 280 12.52 -30.10 15.14
N SER A 281 11.83 -29.60 16.17
CA SER A 281 10.38 -29.50 16.23
C SER A 281 9.97 -28.07 15.92
N LEU A 282 9.14 -27.91 14.90
CA LEU A 282 8.81 -26.64 14.27
C LEU A 282 7.30 -26.44 14.25
N PHE A 283 6.89 -25.20 14.46
CA PHE A 283 5.53 -24.75 14.23
C PHE A 283 5.57 -23.48 13.42
N SER A 284 4.83 -23.43 12.33
CA SER A 284 4.78 -22.28 11.45
C SER A 284 3.38 -22.08 10.87
N GLY A 285 3.11 -20.86 10.44
CA GLY A 285 1.88 -20.57 9.76
C GLY A 285 1.95 -19.25 9.00
N PHE A 286 1.06 -19.10 8.05
CA PHE A 286 0.88 -17.85 7.31
C PHE A 286 -0.54 -17.72 6.78
N LEU A 287 -0.99 -16.48 6.64
CA LEU A 287 -2.27 -16.16 6.04
C LEU A 287 -2.24 -16.45 4.53
N VAL A 288 -3.20 -17.25 4.06
CA VAL A 288 -3.34 -17.58 2.63
C VAL A 288 -4.24 -16.55 1.94
N CYS A 289 -5.43 -16.32 2.52
CA CYS A 289 -6.43 -15.39 1.97
C CYS A 289 -7.47 -15.03 3.05
#